data_6cdfe6a167768e8e5a3350352960d386
#
_entry.id   6cdfe6a167768e8e5a3350352960d386
#
_cell.length_a   1.000
_cell.length_b   1.000
_cell.length_c   1.000
_cell.angle_alpha   90.00
_cell.angle_beta   90.00
_cell.angle_gamma   90.00
#
_symmetry.space_group_name_H-M   'P 1'
#
loop_
_entity.id
_entity.type
_entity.pdbx_description
1 polymer ?
#
loop_
_entity_poly.entity_id
_entity_poly.type
_entity_poly.pdbx_seq_one_letter_code
_entity_poly.pdbx_strand_id
1 'polypeptide(L)'
;VFEWAEQEEEKRDMAKGKKSVFFCQNCGYESSKWLGQCPGCREWNTFVEESVSGAGKGAAAKGISGTEGQTGKRNEPVRLSEIQVREEDRIKTNMEELDRVLGGGIVPGSMVLVGGDPGIGKSTLLLQVCRQLTLQQHKVLYISGEESLRQIKLRAKRIGEFNEHLYLLCETNLEIIRSTIERLKPEAVVIDSIQTMYNEEVSSA
;
A
#
# COMPACT_ATOMS: atom_id res chain seq x y z
N VAL A 1 -21.30 31.85 -38.43
CA VAL A 1 -21.70 32.52 -37.18
C VAL A 1 -22.44 31.50 -36.27
N PHE A 2 -21.90 30.28 -36.08
CA PHE A 2 -22.47 29.27 -35.18
C PHE A 2 -21.40 28.36 -34.52
N GLU A 3 -20.20 28.85 -34.31
CA GLU A 3 -19.10 28.03 -33.77
C GLU A 3 -18.58 28.46 -32.38
N TRP A 4 -19.23 29.40 -31.71
CA TRP A 4 -18.80 29.98 -30.42
C TRP A 4 -19.65 29.54 -29.23
N ALA A 5 -20.79 28.88 -29.44
CA ALA A 5 -21.71 28.50 -28.37
C ALA A 5 -21.37 27.11 -27.75
N GLU A 6 -20.69 26.22 -28.45
CA GLU A 6 -20.37 24.89 -27.96
C GLU A 6 -19.10 24.82 -27.08
N GLN A 7 -18.24 25.83 -27.17
CA GLN A 7 -17.00 25.88 -26.34
C GLN A 7 -17.20 26.47 -24.92
N GLU A 8 -18.33 27.09 -24.62
CA GLU A 8 -18.63 27.61 -23.28
C GLU A 8 -19.37 26.61 -22.38
N GLU A 9 -20.03 25.60 -22.91
CA GLU A 9 -20.67 24.54 -22.13
C GLU A 9 -19.65 23.50 -21.62
N GLU A 10 -18.60 23.20 -22.35
CA GLU A 10 -17.54 22.25 -21.94
C GLU A 10 -16.65 22.80 -20.81
N LYS A 11 -16.57 24.12 -20.63
CA LYS A 11 -15.80 24.76 -19.55
C LYS A 11 -16.55 24.85 -18.21
N ARG A 12 -17.86 24.58 -18.16
CA ARG A 12 -18.66 24.62 -16.94
C ARG A 12 -18.71 23.30 -16.17
N ASP A 13 -18.33 22.18 -16.78
CA ASP A 13 -18.35 20.86 -16.13
C ASP A 13 -17.04 20.47 -15.42
N MET A 14 -15.96 21.25 -15.58
CA MET A 14 -14.67 20.95 -14.93
C MET A 14 -14.47 21.57 -13.54
N ALA A 15 -15.48 22.21 -12.95
CA ALA A 15 -15.36 22.85 -11.65
C ALA A 15 -16.34 22.26 -10.60
N LYS A 16 -16.51 20.94 -10.55
CA LYS A 16 -17.08 20.29 -9.37
C LYS A 16 -15.95 19.96 -8.41
N GLY A 17 -15.53 20.96 -7.62
CA GLY A 17 -14.59 20.79 -6.53
C GLY A 17 -15.06 19.70 -5.56
N LYS A 18 -14.11 18.86 -5.12
CA LYS A 18 -14.30 17.91 -4.02
C LYS A 18 -14.90 18.66 -2.84
N LYS A 19 -16.06 18.26 -2.35
CA LYS A 19 -16.67 18.85 -1.15
C LYS A 19 -15.95 18.25 0.06
N SER A 20 -15.14 19.05 0.73
CA SER A 20 -14.56 18.72 2.02
C SER A 20 -15.58 19.02 3.13
N VAL A 21 -15.67 18.16 4.12
CA VAL A 21 -16.44 18.35 5.35
C VAL A 21 -15.47 18.25 6.52
N PHE A 22 -15.63 19.17 7.46
CA PHE A 22 -14.79 19.24 8.65
C PHE A 22 -15.55 18.70 9.86
N PHE A 23 -14.95 17.75 10.59
CA PHE A 23 -15.52 17.11 11.78
C PHE A 23 -14.74 17.52 13.03
N CYS A 24 -15.46 17.85 14.09
CA CYS A 24 -14.86 18.04 15.40
C CYS A 24 -14.52 16.70 16.03
N GLN A 25 -13.26 16.42 16.31
CA GLN A 25 -12.80 15.17 16.93
C GLN A 25 -13.35 14.94 18.33
N ASN A 26 -13.76 16.01 19.05
CA ASN A 26 -14.21 15.90 20.43
C ASN A 26 -15.72 15.63 20.55
N CYS A 27 -16.57 16.21 19.68
CA CYS A 27 -18.02 16.08 19.80
C CYS A 27 -18.75 15.66 18.52
N GLY A 28 -18.02 15.41 17.41
CA GLY A 28 -18.62 14.99 16.15
C GLY A 28 -19.38 16.08 15.38
N TYR A 29 -19.30 17.34 15.79
CA TYR A 29 -19.95 18.44 15.07
C TYR A 29 -19.40 18.59 13.66
N GLU A 30 -20.29 18.65 12.65
CA GLU A 30 -19.92 18.76 11.24
C GLU A 30 -20.01 20.20 10.74
N SER A 31 -19.04 20.62 9.93
CA SER A 31 -19.03 21.95 9.29
C SER A 31 -18.52 21.85 7.85
N SER A 32 -19.06 22.67 6.97
CA SER A 32 -18.57 22.83 5.60
C SER A 32 -17.31 23.69 5.47
N LYS A 33 -16.84 24.26 6.59
CA LYS A 33 -15.64 25.10 6.67
C LYS A 33 -14.89 24.79 7.96
N TRP A 34 -13.58 24.91 7.91
CA TRP A 34 -12.77 24.84 9.11
C TRP A 34 -13.10 26.01 10.07
N LEU A 35 -13.37 25.66 11.31
CA LEU A 35 -13.67 26.62 12.39
C LEU A 35 -12.58 26.49 13.45
N GLY A 36 -11.99 27.60 13.85
CA GLY A 36 -10.97 27.63 14.92
C GLY A 36 -11.51 27.16 16.27
N GLN A 37 -12.80 27.42 16.58
CA GLN A 37 -13.48 26.94 17.76
C GLN A 37 -14.76 26.20 17.37
N CYS A 38 -14.97 25.04 17.96
CA CYS A 38 -16.17 24.24 17.72
C CYS A 38 -17.41 24.84 18.36
N PRO A 39 -18.53 25.10 17.62
CA PRO A 39 -19.76 25.63 18.19
C PRO A 39 -20.45 24.63 19.13
N GLY A 40 -20.21 23.32 18.96
CA GLY A 40 -20.82 22.27 19.77
C GLY A 40 -20.18 22.10 21.14
N CYS A 41 -18.87 21.93 21.20
CA CYS A 41 -18.15 21.67 22.46
C CYS A 41 -17.28 22.86 22.94
N ARG A 42 -17.15 23.92 22.14
CA ARG A 42 -16.36 25.14 22.40
C ARG A 42 -14.84 24.92 22.53
N GLU A 43 -14.34 23.72 22.16
CA GLU A 43 -12.91 23.43 22.13
C GLU A 43 -12.25 24.04 20.89
N TRP A 44 -10.96 24.41 21.01
CA TRP A 44 -10.19 25.04 19.96
C TRP A 44 -9.40 23.99 19.17
N ASN A 45 -9.22 24.21 17.85
CA ASN A 45 -8.39 23.41 16.95
C ASN A 45 -8.74 21.92 16.93
N THR A 46 -10.03 21.58 17.00
CA THR A 46 -10.53 20.20 17.04
C THR A 46 -11.12 19.71 15.71
N PHE A 47 -11.10 20.55 14.66
CA PHE A 47 -11.61 20.17 13.34
C PHE A 47 -10.57 19.46 12.49
N VAL A 48 -10.98 18.35 11.90
CA VAL A 48 -10.22 17.60 10.90
C VAL A 48 -11.00 17.57 9.59
N GLU A 49 -10.30 17.75 8.47
CA GLU A 49 -10.89 17.71 7.14
C GLU A 49 -11.05 16.27 6.66
N GLU A 50 -12.25 15.88 6.25
CA GLU A 50 -12.49 14.65 5.51
C GLU A 50 -13.05 14.98 4.13
N SER A 51 -12.44 14.45 3.09
CA SER A 51 -12.93 14.59 1.72
C SER A 51 -14.10 13.63 1.49
N VAL A 52 -15.32 14.19 1.43
CA VAL A 52 -16.51 13.44 1.05
C VAL A 52 -16.51 13.30 -0.48
N SER A 53 -16.01 12.19 -0.99
CA SER A 53 -16.31 11.78 -2.35
C SER A 53 -17.81 11.53 -2.45
N GLY A 54 -18.49 12.34 -3.27
CA GLY A 54 -19.94 12.39 -3.41
C GLY A 54 -20.56 11.00 -3.48
N ALA A 55 -21.61 10.80 -2.69
CA ALA A 55 -22.38 9.59 -2.61
C ALA A 55 -22.98 9.21 -3.98
N GLY A 56 -22.22 8.43 -4.73
CA GLY A 56 -22.76 7.52 -5.73
C GLY A 56 -23.18 6.25 -4.99
N LYS A 57 -24.42 5.86 -5.12
CA LYS A 57 -25.01 4.63 -4.57
C LYS A 57 -24.07 3.43 -4.82
N GLY A 58 -23.62 2.79 -3.75
CA GLY A 58 -23.20 1.39 -3.76
C GLY A 58 -21.83 1.09 -4.39
N ALA A 59 -20.75 1.52 -3.76
CA ALA A 59 -19.48 0.84 -3.89
C ALA A 59 -19.02 0.49 -2.46
N ALA A 60 -19.31 -0.74 -2.07
CA ALA A 60 -18.72 -1.35 -0.88
C ALA A 60 -17.19 -1.25 -1.01
N ALA A 61 -16.54 -0.75 0.02
CA ALA A 61 -15.09 -0.84 0.18
C ALA A 61 -14.69 -2.30 -0.04
N LYS A 62 -13.98 -2.59 -1.13
CA LYS A 62 -13.31 -3.88 -1.32
C LYS A 62 -12.19 -3.96 -0.30
N GLY A 63 -12.50 -4.53 0.86
CA GLY A 63 -11.48 -5.06 1.75
C GLY A 63 -10.62 -6.06 0.98
N ILE A 64 -9.34 -6.08 1.27
CA ILE A 64 -8.37 -7.03 0.76
C ILE A 64 -8.86 -8.43 1.14
N SER A 65 -9.52 -9.11 0.21
CA SER A 65 -9.95 -10.49 0.35
C SER A 65 -8.96 -11.37 -0.38
N GLY A 66 -8.01 -11.90 0.38
CA GLY A 66 -7.27 -13.08 -0.04
C GLY A 66 -8.03 -14.32 0.42
N THR A 67 -9.06 -14.71 -0.31
CA THR A 67 -9.57 -16.10 -0.38
C THR A 67 -10.68 -16.13 -1.41
N GLU A 68 -10.48 -16.88 -2.46
CA GLU A 68 -11.51 -17.20 -3.45
C GLU A 68 -12.65 -17.98 -2.79
N GLY A 69 -13.88 -17.51 -3.02
CA GLY A 69 -15.09 -18.28 -2.86
C GLY A 69 -15.92 -18.04 -1.62
N GLN A 70 -16.59 -16.87 -1.56
CA GLN A 70 -17.96 -16.83 -1.05
C GLN A 70 -18.62 -15.47 -1.36
N THR A 71 -19.63 -15.51 -2.22
CA THR A 71 -20.54 -14.41 -2.53
C THR A 71 -21.29 -13.93 -1.29
N GLY A 72 -21.14 -12.65 -0.93
CA GLY A 72 -22.22 -11.92 -0.24
C GLY A 72 -22.33 -12.05 1.28
N LYS A 73 -21.35 -12.57 2.03
CA LYS A 73 -21.40 -12.54 3.50
C LYS A 73 -20.82 -11.23 4.02
N ARG A 74 -21.61 -10.51 4.84
CA ARG A 74 -21.15 -9.43 5.70
C ARG A 74 -19.99 -9.97 6.53
N ASN A 75 -18.96 -9.12 6.80
CA ASN A 75 -17.87 -9.43 7.72
C ASN A 75 -18.45 -9.59 9.14
N GLU A 76 -18.92 -10.78 9.48
CA GLU A 76 -19.34 -11.10 10.84
C GLU A 76 -18.19 -11.69 11.64
N PRO A 77 -18.09 -11.38 12.94
CA PRO A 77 -17.08 -11.97 13.80
C PRO A 77 -17.19 -13.50 13.80
N VAL A 78 -16.08 -14.19 13.61
CA VAL A 78 -16.00 -15.65 13.69
C VAL A 78 -15.15 -16.06 14.87
N ARG A 79 -15.44 -17.21 15.47
CA ARG A 79 -14.65 -17.74 16.58
C ARG A 79 -13.31 -18.26 16.07
N LEU A 80 -12.26 -18.07 16.85
CA LEU A 80 -10.91 -18.56 16.51
C LEU A 80 -10.90 -20.06 16.20
N SER A 81 -11.70 -20.85 16.96
CA SER A 81 -11.84 -22.30 16.76
C SER A 81 -12.47 -22.73 15.45
N GLU A 82 -13.16 -21.81 14.76
CA GLU A 82 -13.83 -22.05 13.48
C GLU A 82 -12.90 -21.74 12.28
N ILE A 83 -11.76 -21.08 12.55
CA ILE A 83 -10.77 -20.73 11.53
C ILE A 83 -9.84 -21.92 11.34
N GLN A 84 -9.89 -22.53 10.16
CA GLN A 84 -8.94 -23.58 9.78
C GLN A 84 -7.72 -22.94 9.13
N VAL A 85 -6.55 -23.13 9.75
CA VAL A 85 -5.24 -22.72 9.20
C VAL A 85 -4.52 -23.98 8.76
N ARG A 86 -4.06 -24.04 7.52
CA ARG A 86 -3.20 -25.11 7.02
C ARG A 86 -1.75 -24.69 7.21
N GLU A 87 -0.90 -25.57 7.71
CA GLU A 87 0.55 -25.32 7.85
C GLU A 87 1.24 -25.10 6.49
N GLU A 88 0.61 -25.55 5.42
CA GLU A 88 1.09 -25.43 4.03
C GLU A 88 0.96 -23.99 3.44
N ASP A 89 0.28 -23.10 4.14
CA ASP A 89 0.02 -21.72 3.65
C ASP A 89 1.21 -20.77 3.87
N ARG A 90 2.42 -21.27 4.16
CA ARG A 90 3.62 -20.46 4.38
C ARG A 90 4.64 -20.63 3.27
N ILE A 91 5.16 -19.53 2.76
CA ILE A 91 6.25 -19.51 1.79
C ILE A 91 7.57 -19.53 2.55
N LYS A 92 8.35 -20.60 2.44
CA LYS A 92 9.66 -20.70 3.09
C LYS A 92 10.67 -19.79 2.41
N THR A 93 11.43 -19.07 3.21
CA THR A 93 12.56 -18.27 2.68
C THR A 93 13.78 -19.15 2.43
N ASN A 94 13.80 -20.40 2.88
CA ASN A 94 14.96 -21.29 2.88
C ASN A 94 16.18 -20.70 3.61
N MET A 95 15.92 -19.77 4.54
CA MET A 95 16.87 -19.19 5.46
C MET A 95 16.41 -19.59 6.86
N GLU A 96 17.04 -20.58 7.45
CA GLU A 96 16.58 -21.27 8.64
C GLU A 96 16.25 -20.33 9.81
N GLU A 97 17.16 -19.39 10.10
CA GLU A 97 16.95 -18.41 11.17
C GLU A 97 15.80 -17.45 10.86
N LEU A 98 15.66 -17.02 9.62
CA LEU A 98 14.56 -16.14 9.21
C LEU A 98 13.23 -16.88 9.28
N ASP A 99 13.16 -18.09 8.75
CA ASP A 99 11.95 -18.91 8.81
C ASP A 99 11.57 -19.20 10.26
N ARG A 100 12.54 -19.45 11.16
CA ARG A 100 12.30 -19.63 12.57
C ARG A 100 11.67 -18.37 13.21
N VAL A 101 12.19 -17.19 12.92
CA VAL A 101 11.66 -15.92 13.42
C VAL A 101 10.25 -15.64 12.87
N LEU A 102 10.00 -16.01 11.61
CA LEU A 102 8.70 -15.87 10.96
C LEU A 102 7.70 -17.00 11.33
N GLY A 103 8.08 -17.91 12.24
CA GLY A 103 7.21 -19.01 12.66
C GLY A 103 6.99 -20.08 11.58
N GLY A 104 8.00 -20.28 10.73
CA GLY A 104 8.01 -21.31 9.67
C GLY A 104 7.94 -20.78 8.25
N GLY A 105 8.01 -19.47 8.05
CA GLY A 105 8.01 -18.81 6.73
C GLY A 105 7.02 -17.66 6.62
N ILE A 106 6.99 -17.02 5.46
CA ILE A 106 6.13 -15.86 5.16
C ILE A 106 4.69 -16.31 4.96
N VAL A 107 3.75 -15.72 5.68
CA VAL A 107 2.31 -15.95 5.48
C VAL A 107 1.84 -15.09 4.31
N PRO A 108 1.16 -15.65 3.29
CA PRO A 108 0.57 -14.88 2.21
C PRO A 108 -0.36 -13.78 2.74
N GLY A 109 -0.23 -12.56 2.20
CA GLY A 109 -0.99 -11.40 2.65
C GLY A 109 -0.47 -10.74 3.94
N SER A 110 0.60 -11.25 4.56
CA SER A 110 1.24 -10.61 5.71
C SER A 110 2.18 -9.49 5.27
N MET A 111 2.44 -8.56 6.19
CA MET A 111 3.46 -7.52 6.06
C MET A 111 4.56 -7.77 7.08
N VAL A 112 5.81 -7.82 6.62
CA VAL A 112 7.00 -8.02 7.46
C VAL A 112 7.84 -6.75 7.42
N LEU A 113 8.12 -6.18 8.60
CA LEU A 113 9.01 -5.03 8.74
C LEU A 113 10.40 -5.51 9.19
N VAL A 114 11.42 -5.15 8.40
CA VAL A 114 12.83 -5.41 8.74
C VAL A 114 13.48 -4.12 9.23
N GLY A 115 13.67 -4.01 10.55
CA GLY A 115 14.32 -2.87 11.21
C GLY A 115 15.77 -3.15 11.58
N GLY A 116 16.55 -2.08 11.81
CA GLY A 116 17.94 -2.16 12.27
C GLY A 116 18.77 -0.96 11.83
N ASP A 117 19.98 -0.82 12.37
CA ASP A 117 20.88 0.30 12.10
C ASP A 117 21.31 0.38 10.63
N PRO A 118 21.69 1.58 10.14
CA PRO A 118 22.29 1.72 8.82
C PRO A 118 23.54 0.83 8.68
N GLY A 119 23.69 0.19 7.53
CA GLY A 119 24.85 -0.66 7.25
C GLY A 119 24.82 -2.09 7.83
N ILE A 120 23.85 -2.46 8.68
CA ILE A 120 23.73 -3.80 9.29
C ILE A 120 23.49 -4.93 8.27
N GLY A 121 23.10 -4.59 7.03
CA GLY A 121 22.87 -5.59 5.97
C GLY A 121 21.43 -5.83 5.59
N LYS A 122 20.46 -4.98 6.00
CA LYS A 122 19.03 -5.12 5.67
C LYS A 122 18.76 -5.36 4.19
N SER A 123 19.27 -4.49 3.33
CA SER A 123 19.09 -4.59 1.87
C SER A 123 19.72 -5.85 1.27
N THR A 124 20.82 -6.35 1.88
CA THR A 124 21.44 -7.62 1.48
C THR A 124 20.56 -8.79 1.86
N LEU A 125 20.03 -8.79 3.09
CA LEU A 125 19.07 -9.81 3.55
C LEU A 125 17.83 -9.84 2.67
N LEU A 126 17.25 -8.66 2.37
CA LEU A 126 16.06 -8.56 1.50
C LEU A 126 16.32 -9.12 0.10
N LEU A 127 17.48 -8.83 -0.51
CA LEU A 127 17.86 -9.41 -1.80
C LEU A 127 18.07 -10.94 -1.71
N GLN A 128 18.61 -11.45 -0.60
CA GLN A 128 18.72 -12.91 -0.39
C GLN A 128 17.35 -13.56 -0.30
N VAL A 129 16.41 -12.97 0.42
CA VAL A 129 15.01 -13.42 0.47
C VAL A 129 14.40 -13.42 -0.93
N CYS A 130 14.54 -12.32 -1.69
CA CYS A 130 14.06 -12.24 -3.07
C CYS A 130 14.62 -13.38 -3.92
N ARG A 131 15.93 -13.67 -3.80
CA ARG A 131 16.55 -14.78 -4.52
C ARG A 131 15.90 -16.11 -4.18
N GLN A 132 15.70 -16.41 -2.89
CA GLN A 132 15.11 -17.66 -2.46
C GLN A 132 13.65 -17.82 -2.96
N LEU A 133 12.86 -16.74 -2.92
CA LEU A 133 11.49 -16.75 -3.43
C LEU A 133 11.48 -16.98 -4.96
N THR A 134 12.36 -16.31 -5.70
CA THR A 134 12.40 -16.49 -7.16
C THR A 134 12.88 -17.87 -7.58
N LEU A 135 13.77 -18.52 -6.82
CA LEU A 135 14.17 -19.91 -7.05
C LEU A 135 12.99 -20.89 -6.89
N GLN A 136 11.99 -20.53 -6.08
CA GLN A 136 10.72 -21.25 -5.94
C GLN A 136 9.66 -20.81 -6.97
N GLN A 137 10.06 -20.07 -8.01
CA GLN A 137 9.22 -19.59 -9.11
C GLN A 137 8.23 -18.49 -8.70
N HIS A 138 8.33 -17.92 -7.49
CA HIS A 138 7.52 -16.77 -7.11
C HIS A 138 7.96 -15.52 -7.87
N LYS A 139 6.98 -14.76 -8.36
CA LYS A 139 7.21 -13.46 -8.99
C LYS A 139 7.41 -12.40 -7.91
N VAL A 140 8.60 -11.82 -7.88
CA VAL A 140 8.99 -10.85 -6.85
C VAL A 140 9.27 -9.48 -7.48
N LEU A 141 8.71 -8.42 -6.87
CA LEU A 141 9.03 -7.03 -7.21
C LEU A 141 9.85 -6.41 -6.08
N TYR A 142 11.09 -6.01 -6.38
CA TYR A 142 11.96 -5.26 -5.47
C TYR A 142 11.95 -3.79 -5.86
N ILE A 143 11.55 -2.94 -4.93
CA ILE A 143 11.41 -1.49 -5.11
C ILE A 143 12.48 -0.81 -4.27
N SER A 144 13.28 0.05 -4.89
CA SER A 144 14.29 0.85 -4.21
C SER A 144 14.03 2.33 -4.39
N GLY A 145 14.04 3.07 -3.27
CA GLY A 145 14.00 4.52 -3.27
C GLY A 145 15.36 5.20 -3.16
N GLU A 146 16.42 4.43 -2.87
CA GLU A 146 17.76 5.00 -2.60
C GLU A 146 18.80 4.56 -3.62
N GLU A 147 18.70 3.33 -4.12
CA GLU A 147 19.71 2.75 -5.00
C GLU A 147 19.25 2.68 -6.46
N SER A 148 20.17 2.94 -7.37
CA SER A 148 19.96 2.75 -8.79
C SER A 148 19.94 1.25 -9.17
N LEU A 149 19.26 0.92 -10.28
CA LEU A 149 19.22 -0.46 -10.81
C LEU A 149 20.63 -1.07 -10.98
N ARG A 150 21.63 -0.24 -11.33
CA ARG A 150 23.02 -0.69 -11.50
C ARG A 150 23.65 -1.09 -10.15
N GLN A 151 23.41 -0.32 -9.08
CA GLN A 151 23.92 -0.64 -7.74
C GLN A 151 23.29 -1.91 -7.20
N ILE A 152 21.96 -2.04 -7.33
CA ILE A 152 21.25 -3.27 -6.96
C ILE A 152 21.81 -4.47 -7.72
N LYS A 153 22.01 -4.34 -9.04
CA LYS A 153 22.58 -5.42 -9.87
C LYS A 153 23.99 -5.83 -9.43
N LEU A 154 24.84 -4.87 -9.06
CA LEU A 154 26.18 -5.15 -8.55
C LEU A 154 26.14 -5.88 -7.19
N ARG A 155 25.20 -5.52 -6.32
CA ARG A 155 24.96 -6.19 -5.03
C ARG A 155 24.43 -7.61 -5.27
N ALA A 156 23.44 -7.77 -6.14
CA ALA A 156 22.85 -9.06 -6.48
C ALA A 156 23.92 -10.06 -6.99
N LYS A 157 24.87 -9.61 -7.82
CA LYS A 157 25.98 -10.46 -8.30
C LYS A 157 26.83 -11.06 -7.18
N ARG A 158 26.96 -10.40 -6.03
CA ARG A 158 27.71 -10.91 -4.87
C ARG A 158 26.95 -11.98 -4.10
N ILE A 159 25.61 -11.97 -4.19
CA ILE A 159 24.73 -12.91 -3.52
C ILE A 159 24.63 -14.22 -4.32
N GLY A 160 24.66 -14.12 -5.65
CA GLY A 160 24.59 -15.26 -6.54
C GLY A 160 23.74 -14.99 -7.78
N GLU A 161 23.34 -16.05 -8.47
CA GLU A 161 22.49 -15.95 -9.65
C GLU A 161 21.03 -15.76 -9.27
N PHE A 162 20.35 -14.95 -10.05
CA PHE A 162 18.91 -14.69 -9.98
C PHE A 162 18.27 -15.10 -11.31
N ASN A 163 17.06 -15.60 -11.23
CA ASN A 163 16.27 -15.94 -12.41
C ASN A 163 15.41 -14.73 -12.88
N GLU A 164 14.60 -14.97 -13.89
CA GLU A 164 13.74 -13.96 -14.55
C GLU A 164 12.52 -13.50 -13.72
N HIS A 165 12.25 -14.15 -12.59
CA HIS A 165 11.10 -13.81 -11.72
C HIS A 165 11.38 -12.63 -10.80
N LEU A 166 12.61 -12.07 -10.73
CA LEU A 166 12.93 -10.87 -10.00
C LEU A 166 12.79 -9.63 -10.89
N TYR A 167 11.86 -8.76 -10.53
CA TYR A 167 11.63 -7.45 -11.14
C TYR A 167 12.18 -6.36 -10.22
N LEU A 168 12.85 -5.35 -10.79
CA LEU A 168 13.40 -4.22 -10.06
C LEU A 168 12.71 -2.94 -10.50
N LEU A 169 12.37 -2.09 -9.55
CA LEU A 169 11.80 -0.75 -9.77
C LEU A 169 12.55 0.27 -8.90
N CYS A 170 13.05 1.34 -9.50
CA CYS A 170 13.56 2.50 -8.76
C CYS A 170 12.49 3.59 -8.82
N GLU A 171 11.71 3.71 -7.75
CA GLU A 171 10.59 4.63 -7.65
C GLU A 171 10.30 4.93 -6.17
N THR A 172 9.83 6.16 -5.90
CA THR A 172 9.48 6.62 -4.55
C THR A 172 8.02 7.08 -4.46
N ASN A 173 7.37 7.34 -5.60
CA ASN A 173 5.96 7.72 -5.65
C ASN A 173 5.06 6.49 -5.47
N LEU A 174 4.25 6.48 -4.40
CA LEU A 174 3.38 5.36 -4.06
C LEU A 174 2.30 5.06 -5.10
N GLU A 175 1.80 6.06 -5.84
CA GLU A 175 0.80 5.84 -6.89
C GLU A 175 1.39 5.11 -8.10
N ILE A 176 2.63 5.43 -8.49
CA ILE A 176 3.35 4.73 -9.56
C ILE A 176 3.66 3.30 -9.13
N ILE A 177 4.10 3.13 -7.88
CA ILE A 177 4.37 1.81 -7.29
C ILE A 177 3.10 0.97 -7.32
N ARG A 178 1.98 1.50 -6.83
CA ARG A 178 0.68 0.83 -6.79
C ARG A 178 0.22 0.38 -8.19
N SER A 179 0.26 1.30 -9.16
CA SER A 179 -0.11 0.98 -10.55
C SER A 179 0.77 -0.12 -11.17
N THR A 180 2.06 -0.13 -10.79
CA THR A 180 3.01 -1.17 -11.22
C THR A 180 2.69 -2.52 -10.60
N ILE A 181 2.35 -2.56 -9.30
CA ILE A 181 1.93 -3.80 -8.60
C ILE A 181 0.64 -4.35 -9.23
N GLU A 182 -0.36 -3.51 -9.48
CA GLU A 182 -1.63 -3.91 -10.10
C GLU A 182 -1.44 -4.51 -11.51
N ARG A 183 -0.51 -3.96 -12.28
CA ARG A 183 -0.17 -4.45 -13.63
C ARG A 183 0.68 -5.71 -13.61
N LEU A 184 1.73 -5.74 -12.79
CA LEU A 184 2.70 -6.84 -12.73
C LEU A 184 2.15 -8.05 -11.99
N LYS A 185 1.30 -7.82 -10.98
CA LYS A 185 0.72 -8.83 -10.06
C LYS A 185 1.81 -9.73 -9.46
N PRO A 186 2.79 -9.16 -8.74
CA PRO A 186 3.79 -9.96 -8.06
C PRO A 186 3.17 -10.70 -6.86
N GLU A 187 3.75 -11.84 -6.49
CA GLU A 187 3.36 -12.60 -5.30
C GLU A 187 4.00 -12.04 -4.03
N ALA A 188 5.18 -11.43 -4.18
CA ALA A 188 5.86 -10.73 -3.10
C ALA A 188 6.38 -9.36 -3.57
N VAL A 189 6.27 -8.36 -2.70
CA VAL A 189 6.80 -7.01 -2.91
C VAL A 189 7.75 -6.67 -1.79
N VAL A 190 8.93 -6.18 -2.14
CA VAL A 190 9.93 -5.68 -1.19
C VAL A 190 10.12 -4.19 -1.44
N ILE A 191 10.09 -3.39 -0.39
CA ILE A 191 10.34 -1.94 -0.43
C ILE A 191 11.58 -1.63 0.41
N ASP A 192 12.62 -1.08 -0.22
CA ASP A 192 13.90 -0.73 0.40
C ASP A 192 14.29 0.72 0.05
N SER A 193 13.99 1.71 0.92
CA SER A 193 13.34 1.63 2.22
C SER A 193 12.00 2.40 2.20
N ILE A 194 11.13 2.07 3.13
CA ILE A 194 9.83 2.78 3.29
C ILE A 194 10.02 4.27 3.61
N GLN A 195 11.15 4.65 4.17
CA GLN A 195 11.46 6.03 4.57
C GLN A 195 11.57 6.99 3.38
N THR A 196 11.85 6.47 2.19
CA THR A 196 11.99 7.28 0.97
C THR A 196 10.68 7.41 0.18
N MET A 197 9.67 6.65 0.56
CA MET A 197 8.39 6.64 -0.14
C MET A 197 7.57 7.88 0.21
N TYR A 198 6.89 8.44 -0.79
CA TYR A 198 5.99 9.58 -0.60
C TYR A 198 4.68 9.40 -1.38
N ASN A 199 3.66 10.08 -0.89
CA ASN A 199 2.38 10.23 -1.58
C ASN A 199 2.09 11.72 -1.75
N GLU A 200 1.80 12.16 -2.96
CA GLU A 200 1.48 13.56 -3.26
C GLU A 200 0.19 14.03 -2.56
N GLU A 201 -0.75 13.13 -2.31
CA GLU A 201 -1.99 13.46 -1.62
C GLU A 201 -1.81 13.75 -0.11
N VAL A 202 -0.71 13.31 0.50
CA VAL A 202 -0.44 13.44 1.95
C VAL A 202 0.53 14.57 2.27
N SER A 203 1.14 15.23 1.27
CA SER A 203 2.15 16.27 1.47
C SER A 203 1.61 17.64 1.87
N SER A 204 0.31 17.77 2.19
CA SER A 204 -0.33 19.02 2.60
C SER A 204 -0.89 18.95 4.03
N ALA A 205 -0.04 18.66 5.00
CA ALA A 205 -0.36 18.85 6.41
C ALA A 205 0.61 19.85 7.04
#